data_25625c5534df4beba31115a6693390fa
#
_entry.id   25625c5534df4beba31115a6693390fa
#
_cell.length_a   1.000
_cell.length_b   1.000
_cell.length_c   1.000
_cell.angle_alpha   90.00
_cell.angle_beta   90.00
_cell.angle_gamma   90.00
#
_symmetry.space_group_name_H-M   'P 1'
#
loop_
_entity.id
_entity.type
_entity.pdbx_description
1 polymer ?
#
loop_
_entity_poly.entity_id
_entity_poly.type
_entity_poly.pdbx_seq_one_letter_code
_entity_poly.pdbx_strand_id
1 'polypeptide(L)'
;MLGQVDPVTPAQIAVPIAVGLAVLVLVQLAQRVPDLPDWTVARGVAELDGETHRLAAKTLQSVQAQSFERNREYCGYLFRTENGLAASVPRRGSLDACTIDYPETGFGRVVASYHTHGGYEPEYDNEAPSVTDMRSTFADGLDDYIATPGGRLWHISSEYEAAMLICAEGCLASDADYVACPRDDAAISYRLSDIRARDRSREIVC
;
A
#
# COMPACT_ATOMS: atom_id res chain seq x y z
N MET A 1 39.92 -24.92 53.29
CA MET A 1 39.96 -25.53 51.96
C MET A 1 39.47 -24.47 50.98
N LEU A 2 40.43 -23.81 50.29
CA LEU A 2 40.12 -22.81 49.27
C LEU A 2 40.01 -23.59 47.92
N GLY A 3 38.78 -23.62 47.35
CA GLY A 3 38.55 -24.26 46.05
C GLY A 3 39.27 -23.49 44.94
N GLN A 4 40.12 -24.16 44.18
CA GLN A 4 40.73 -23.66 42.98
C GLN A 4 39.65 -23.42 41.90
N VAL A 5 39.59 -22.21 41.37
CA VAL A 5 38.75 -21.87 40.22
C VAL A 5 39.59 -22.09 39.01
N ASP A 6 39.26 -23.08 38.17
CA ASP A 6 39.95 -23.35 36.90
C ASP A 6 39.79 -22.15 35.93
N PRO A 7 40.85 -21.72 35.27
CA PRO A 7 40.73 -20.61 34.29
C PRO A 7 39.95 -21.06 33.08
N VAL A 8 38.90 -20.30 32.74
CA VAL A 8 38.08 -20.50 31.55
C VAL A 8 38.95 -20.36 30.30
N THR A 9 39.05 -21.45 29.51
CA THR A 9 39.85 -21.47 28.30
C THR A 9 39.23 -20.59 27.19
N PRO A 10 40.04 -19.87 26.38
CA PRO A 10 39.51 -18.95 25.35
C PRO A 10 38.61 -19.58 24.32
N ALA A 11 38.60 -20.92 24.14
CA ALA A 11 37.68 -21.64 23.28
C ALA A 11 36.25 -21.69 23.77
N GLN A 12 36.01 -21.54 25.09
CA GLN A 12 34.66 -21.58 25.66
C GLN A 12 33.91 -20.23 25.51
N ILE A 13 34.64 -19.13 25.21
CA ILE A 13 34.05 -17.79 25.03
C ILE A 13 33.75 -17.52 23.55
N ALA A 14 34.50 -18.14 22.63
CA ALA A 14 34.39 -17.89 21.18
C ALA A 14 33.06 -18.40 20.57
N VAL A 15 32.54 -19.55 21.06
CA VAL A 15 31.33 -20.16 20.50
C VAL A 15 30.07 -19.29 20.70
N PRO A 16 29.76 -18.73 21.89
CA PRO A 16 28.58 -17.89 22.06
C PRO A 16 28.66 -16.56 21.32
N ILE A 17 29.88 -16.00 21.13
CA ILE A 17 30.06 -14.75 20.35
C ILE A 17 29.80 -15.01 18.87
N ALA A 18 30.31 -16.11 18.31
CA ALA A 18 30.10 -16.45 16.91
C ALA A 18 28.63 -16.75 16.60
N VAL A 19 27.93 -17.45 17.48
CA VAL A 19 26.48 -17.71 17.36
C VAL A 19 25.69 -16.40 17.47
N GLY A 20 26.01 -15.52 18.42
CA GLY A 20 25.37 -14.22 18.58
C GLY A 20 25.53 -13.33 17.35
N LEU A 21 26.73 -13.28 16.76
CA LEU A 21 26.99 -12.53 15.52
C LEU A 21 26.25 -13.13 14.32
N ALA A 22 26.20 -14.44 14.18
CA ALA A 22 25.46 -15.10 13.10
C ALA A 22 23.95 -14.83 13.19
N VAL A 23 23.37 -14.88 14.39
CA VAL A 23 21.95 -14.54 14.62
C VAL A 23 21.67 -13.09 14.31
N LEU A 24 22.53 -12.16 14.71
CA LEU A 24 22.40 -10.71 14.40
C LEU A 24 22.45 -10.45 12.89
N VAL A 25 23.37 -11.10 12.18
CA VAL A 25 23.48 -10.98 10.70
C VAL A 25 22.24 -11.57 10.01
N LEU A 26 21.73 -12.72 10.47
CA LEU A 26 20.53 -13.34 9.92
C LEU A 26 19.28 -12.49 10.18
N VAL A 27 19.15 -11.87 11.36
CA VAL A 27 18.06 -10.96 11.69
C VAL A 27 18.12 -9.70 10.82
N GLN A 28 19.32 -9.14 10.59
CA GLN A 28 19.49 -7.98 9.70
C GLN A 28 19.22 -8.30 8.23
N LEU A 29 19.52 -9.51 7.77
CA LEU A 29 19.22 -9.97 6.41
C LEU A 29 17.70 -10.20 6.22
N ALA A 30 17.01 -10.66 7.26
CA ALA A 30 15.57 -10.89 7.22
C ALA A 30 14.73 -9.59 7.28
N GLN A 31 15.36 -8.45 7.63
CA GLN A 31 14.68 -7.14 7.77
C GLN A 31 14.97 -6.18 6.59
N ARG A 32 15.64 -6.63 5.55
CA ARG A 32 15.85 -5.78 4.37
C ARG A 32 14.58 -5.74 3.54
N VAL A 33 13.92 -4.60 3.57
CA VAL A 33 12.87 -4.28 2.60
C VAL A 33 13.52 -4.27 1.21
N PRO A 34 12.98 -4.98 0.22
CA PRO A 34 13.54 -5.01 -1.14
C PRO A 34 13.62 -3.60 -1.77
N ASP A 35 14.56 -3.43 -2.70
CA ASP A 35 14.53 -2.26 -3.57
C ASP A 35 13.27 -2.29 -4.42
N LEU A 36 12.76 -1.10 -4.78
CA LEU A 36 11.59 -1.03 -5.63
C LEU A 36 11.90 -1.60 -7.01
N PRO A 37 10.95 -2.32 -7.64
CA PRO A 37 11.11 -2.77 -9.02
C PRO A 37 11.12 -1.57 -9.97
N ASP A 38 11.61 -1.76 -11.18
CA ASP A 38 11.38 -0.79 -12.25
C ASP A 38 9.91 -0.85 -12.68
N TRP A 39 9.26 0.32 -12.75
CA TRP A 39 7.91 0.43 -13.30
C TRP A 39 7.75 1.72 -14.10
N THR A 40 6.74 1.76 -14.92
CA THR A 40 6.35 2.95 -15.68
C THR A 40 5.00 3.44 -15.19
N VAL A 41 4.90 4.74 -14.92
CA VAL A 41 3.62 5.37 -14.59
C VAL A 41 2.81 5.51 -15.88
N ALA A 42 1.71 4.77 -15.98
CA ALA A 42 0.78 4.84 -17.10
C ALA A 42 0.03 6.18 -17.10
N ARG A 43 -0.44 6.61 -18.27
CA ARG A 43 -1.29 7.81 -18.44
C ARG A 43 -2.75 7.46 -18.67
N GLY A 44 -3.05 6.20 -18.83
CA GLY A 44 -4.39 5.68 -19.01
C GLY A 44 -4.44 4.18 -18.75
N VAL A 45 -5.63 3.67 -18.44
CA VAL A 45 -5.86 2.26 -18.07
C VAL A 45 -5.34 1.27 -19.13
N ALA A 46 -5.34 1.66 -20.40
CA ALA A 46 -4.86 0.82 -21.49
C ALA A 46 -3.34 0.57 -21.46
N GLU A 47 -2.58 1.46 -20.81
CA GLU A 47 -1.12 1.39 -20.69
C GLU A 47 -0.66 0.58 -19.48
N LEU A 48 -1.58 0.20 -18.56
CA LEU A 48 -1.25 -0.53 -17.36
C LEU A 48 -0.74 -1.94 -17.68
N ASP A 49 0.42 -2.27 -17.13
CA ASP A 49 0.95 -3.62 -17.15
C ASP A 49 0.26 -4.51 -16.10
N GLY A 50 0.17 -5.81 -16.40
CA GLY A 50 -0.39 -6.80 -15.48
C GLY A 50 -1.91 -6.83 -15.40
N GLU A 51 -2.44 -8.03 -15.26
CA GLU A 51 -3.89 -8.27 -15.20
C GLU A 51 -4.53 -7.68 -13.94
N THR A 52 -3.82 -7.75 -12.79
CA THR A 52 -4.33 -7.26 -11.51
C THR A 52 -4.46 -5.75 -11.51
N HIS A 53 -3.46 -5.01 -12.06
CA HIS A 53 -3.53 -3.56 -12.19
C HIS A 53 -4.70 -3.11 -13.06
N ARG A 54 -4.91 -3.79 -14.22
CA ARG A 54 -6.04 -3.48 -15.10
C ARG A 54 -7.40 -3.79 -14.47
N LEU A 55 -7.50 -4.90 -13.70
CA LEU A 55 -8.73 -5.21 -12.99
C LEU A 55 -9.01 -4.19 -11.88
N ALA A 56 -8.00 -3.83 -11.08
CA ALA A 56 -8.11 -2.79 -10.05
C ALA A 56 -8.60 -1.47 -10.65
N ALA A 57 -7.93 -0.99 -11.71
CA ALA A 57 -8.31 0.22 -12.42
C ALA A 57 -9.76 0.19 -12.91
N LYS A 58 -10.17 -0.90 -13.57
CA LYS A 58 -11.54 -1.08 -14.07
C LYS A 58 -12.58 -1.09 -12.95
N THR A 59 -12.27 -1.77 -11.85
CA THR A 59 -13.18 -1.88 -10.70
C THR A 59 -13.35 -0.53 -10.02
N LEU A 60 -12.24 0.16 -9.73
CA LEU A 60 -12.25 1.48 -9.11
C LEU A 60 -12.92 2.52 -10.02
N GLN A 61 -12.63 2.53 -11.32
CA GLN A 61 -13.31 3.38 -12.31
C GLN A 61 -14.83 3.23 -12.25
N SER A 62 -15.34 2.03 -12.01
CA SER A 62 -16.79 1.77 -11.99
C SER A 62 -17.51 2.36 -10.77
N VAL A 63 -16.78 2.70 -9.70
CA VAL A 63 -17.33 3.21 -8.45
C VAL A 63 -16.93 4.65 -8.13
N GLN A 64 -15.94 5.23 -8.87
CA GLN A 64 -15.43 6.57 -8.65
C GLN A 64 -16.55 7.64 -8.58
N ALA A 65 -17.42 7.70 -9.59
CA ALA A 65 -18.50 8.71 -9.63
C ALA A 65 -19.41 8.61 -8.38
N GLN A 66 -19.71 7.41 -7.93
CA GLN A 66 -20.53 7.19 -6.73
C GLN A 66 -19.76 7.57 -5.45
N SER A 67 -18.45 7.36 -5.43
CA SER A 67 -17.55 7.76 -4.35
C SER A 67 -17.55 9.28 -4.19
N PHE A 68 -17.43 10.03 -5.29
CA PHE A 68 -17.45 11.48 -5.31
C PHE A 68 -18.82 12.05 -4.88
N GLU A 69 -19.90 11.60 -5.54
CA GLU A 69 -21.27 12.08 -5.25
C GLU A 69 -21.62 11.96 -3.77
N ARG A 70 -21.14 10.90 -3.11
CA ARG A 70 -21.48 10.63 -1.71
C ARG A 70 -20.42 11.06 -0.73
N ASN A 71 -19.29 11.51 -1.22
CA ASN A 71 -18.08 11.80 -0.46
C ASN A 71 -17.79 10.67 0.55
N ARG A 72 -17.59 9.45 0.02
CA ARG A 72 -17.39 8.23 0.80
C ARG A 72 -16.39 7.31 0.13
N GLU A 73 -15.64 6.60 0.93
CA GLU A 73 -14.84 5.49 0.45
C GLU A 73 -15.71 4.31 0.03
N TYR A 74 -15.24 3.59 -0.98
CA TYR A 74 -15.76 2.30 -1.40
C TYR A 74 -14.61 1.33 -1.49
N CYS A 75 -14.77 0.15 -0.91
CA CYS A 75 -13.70 -0.85 -0.87
C CYS A 75 -14.17 -2.26 -1.20
N GLY A 76 -13.22 -3.13 -1.51
CA GLY A 76 -13.46 -4.53 -1.82
C GLY A 76 -12.17 -5.32 -2.00
N TYR A 77 -12.32 -6.53 -2.51
CA TYR A 77 -11.21 -7.44 -2.77
C TYR A 77 -11.15 -7.86 -4.24
N LEU A 78 -9.94 -8.11 -4.70
CA LEU A 78 -9.64 -8.77 -5.96
C LEU A 78 -9.29 -10.23 -5.69
N PHE A 79 -9.80 -11.13 -6.53
CA PHE A 79 -9.65 -12.56 -6.35
C PHE A 79 -9.03 -13.21 -7.58
N ARG A 80 -8.23 -14.24 -7.35
CA ARG A 80 -7.89 -15.21 -8.38
C ARG A 80 -8.80 -16.43 -8.23
N THR A 81 -9.62 -16.64 -9.24
CA THR A 81 -10.55 -17.78 -9.35
C THR A 81 -10.03 -18.76 -10.40
N GLU A 82 -10.70 -19.90 -10.55
CA GLU A 82 -10.41 -20.85 -11.63
C GLU A 82 -10.65 -20.25 -13.04
N ASN A 83 -11.54 -19.26 -13.13
CA ASN A 83 -11.88 -18.58 -14.38
C ASN A 83 -11.09 -17.29 -14.64
N GLY A 84 -10.06 -17.00 -13.84
CA GLY A 84 -9.24 -15.78 -13.94
C GLY A 84 -9.43 -14.83 -12.76
N LEU A 85 -9.12 -13.56 -12.97
CA LEU A 85 -9.27 -12.53 -11.93
C LEU A 85 -10.72 -12.01 -11.88
N ALA A 86 -11.19 -11.76 -10.67
CA ALA A 86 -12.51 -11.17 -10.40
C ALA A 86 -12.42 -10.15 -9.25
N ALA A 87 -13.39 -9.25 -9.16
CA ALA A 87 -13.52 -8.30 -8.07
C ALA A 87 -14.81 -8.54 -7.28
N SER A 88 -14.78 -8.29 -5.97
CA SER A 88 -16.00 -8.22 -5.17
C SER A 88 -16.84 -7.02 -5.56
N VAL A 89 -18.11 -7.04 -5.21
CA VAL A 89 -18.97 -5.85 -5.27
C VAL A 89 -18.41 -4.82 -4.26
N PRO A 90 -18.20 -3.54 -4.67
CA PRO A 90 -17.73 -2.51 -3.77
C PRO A 90 -18.70 -2.27 -2.62
N ARG A 91 -18.18 -2.22 -1.39
CA ARG A 91 -18.94 -1.84 -0.20
C ARG A 91 -18.69 -0.38 0.14
N ARG A 92 -19.72 0.31 0.61
CA ARG A 92 -19.62 1.69 1.04
C ARG A 92 -19.04 1.78 2.45
N GLY A 93 -18.00 2.60 2.59
CA GLY A 93 -17.38 2.99 3.85
C GLY A 93 -17.91 4.31 4.42
N SER A 94 -17.07 4.94 5.22
CA SER A 94 -17.25 6.30 5.76
C SER A 94 -16.59 7.35 4.86
N LEU A 95 -16.36 8.56 5.38
CA LEU A 95 -15.64 9.64 4.70
C LEU A 95 -14.15 9.28 4.47
N ASP A 96 -13.55 8.60 5.44
CA ASP A 96 -12.11 8.42 5.60
C ASP A 96 -11.71 6.99 6.01
N ALA A 97 -12.62 6.04 5.88
CA ALA A 97 -12.35 4.64 6.19
C ALA A 97 -13.34 3.69 5.49
N CYS A 98 -12.83 2.57 5.03
CA CYS A 98 -13.65 1.48 4.52
C CYS A 98 -13.14 0.15 5.06
N THR A 99 -13.99 -0.55 5.79
CA THR A 99 -13.67 -1.86 6.34
C THR A 99 -14.57 -2.91 5.73
N ILE A 100 -13.98 -4.00 5.28
CA ILE A 100 -14.68 -5.18 4.76
C ILE A 100 -14.18 -6.41 5.49
N ASP A 101 -15.11 -7.29 5.83
CA ASP A 101 -14.75 -8.60 6.36
C ASP A 101 -14.01 -9.39 5.29
N TYR A 102 -12.97 -10.11 5.70
CA TYR A 102 -12.27 -11.01 4.80
C TYR A 102 -13.29 -12.03 4.26
N PRO A 103 -13.33 -12.26 2.94
CA PRO A 103 -14.37 -13.09 2.36
C PRO A 103 -14.27 -14.52 2.85
N GLU A 104 -15.44 -15.10 3.16
CA GLU A 104 -15.54 -16.52 3.47
C GLU A 104 -15.13 -17.38 2.26
N THR A 105 -14.80 -18.64 2.53
CA THR A 105 -14.36 -19.61 1.51
C THR A 105 -15.37 -19.75 0.36
N GLY A 106 -14.86 -19.80 -0.88
CA GLY A 106 -15.68 -20.05 -2.09
C GLY A 106 -15.54 -19.03 -3.22
N PHE A 107 -14.94 -17.86 -2.95
CA PHE A 107 -14.73 -16.82 -3.99
C PHE A 107 -13.38 -16.93 -4.72
N GLY A 108 -12.50 -17.86 -4.34
CA GLY A 108 -11.13 -17.94 -4.81
C GLY A 108 -10.14 -17.37 -3.80
N ARG A 109 -8.87 -17.23 -4.22
CA ARG A 109 -7.82 -16.67 -3.38
C ARG A 109 -7.79 -15.14 -3.51
N VAL A 110 -7.92 -14.42 -2.41
CA VAL A 110 -7.70 -12.96 -2.39
C VAL A 110 -6.27 -12.66 -2.84
N VAL A 111 -6.12 -11.70 -3.76
CA VAL A 111 -4.82 -11.28 -4.30
C VAL A 111 -4.51 -9.82 -4.00
N ALA A 112 -5.52 -8.99 -3.75
CA ALA A 112 -5.37 -7.61 -3.32
C ALA A 112 -6.69 -7.10 -2.71
N SER A 113 -6.61 -6.01 -1.96
CA SER A 113 -7.73 -5.12 -1.65
C SER A 113 -7.77 -3.94 -2.61
N TYR A 114 -8.85 -3.17 -2.58
CA TYR A 114 -8.96 -1.90 -3.27
C TYR A 114 -9.89 -0.96 -2.51
N HIS A 115 -9.63 0.36 -2.60
CA HIS A 115 -10.56 1.38 -2.11
C HIS A 115 -10.43 2.72 -2.86
N THR A 116 -11.45 3.57 -2.68
CA THR A 116 -11.45 4.95 -3.17
C THR A 116 -11.26 5.91 -2.00
N HIS A 117 -10.71 7.11 -2.26
CA HIS A 117 -10.50 8.16 -1.27
C HIS A 117 -11.64 9.20 -1.18
N GLY A 118 -12.86 8.84 -1.57
CA GLY A 118 -14.00 9.78 -1.50
C GLY A 118 -13.94 10.89 -2.55
N GLY A 119 -14.66 11.98 -2.31
CA GLY A 119 -14.62 13.20 -3.11
C GLY A 119 -13.42 14.08 -2.78
N TYR A 120 -13.18 15.10 -3.61
CA TYR A 120 -12.13 16.09 -3.37
C TYR A 120 -12.48 17.00 -2.19
N GLU A 121 -11.55 17.10 -1.25
CA GLU A 121 -11.63 17.98 -0.09
C GLU A 121 -10.28 18.71 0.09
N PRO A 122 -10.23 20.05 -0.06
CA PRO A 122 -8.95 20.78 -0.03
C PRO A 122 -8.22 20.70 1.32
N GLU A 123 -8.91 20.32 2.39
CA GLU A 123 -8.34 20.17 3.73
C GLU A 123 -7.77 18.75 4.00
N TYR A 124 -8.01 17.81 3.08
CA TYR A 124 -7.58 16.42 3.19
C TYR A 124 -6.51 16.11 2.13
N ASP A 125 -5.48 15.37 2.54
CA ASP A 125 -4.47 14.85 1.63
C ASP A 125 -4.93 13.50 1.04
N ASN A 126 -5.96 13.52 0.19
CA ASN A 126 -6.57 12.33 -0.38
C ASN A 126 -6.05 11.96 -1.79
N GLU A 127 -4.96 12.62 -2.24
CA GLU A 127 -4.28 12.28 -3.50
C GLU A 127 -3.09 11.31 -3.33
N ALA A 128 -2.75 10.96 -2.11
CA ALA A 128 -1.73 9.98 -1.77
C ALA A 128 -2.28 8.94 -0.78
N PRO A 129 -1.69 7.74 -0.70
CA PRO A 129 -2.00 6.78 0.35
C PRO A 129 -1.78 7.34 1.74
N SER A 130 -2.62 6.97 2.70
CA SER A 130 -2.48 7.37 4.09
C SER A 130 -1.48 6.48 4.85
N VAL A 131 -1.08 6.93 6.05
CA VAL A 131 -0.30 6.10 7.00
C VAL A 131 -1.08 4.84 7.38
N THR A 132 -2.41 4.93 7.47
CA THR A 132 -3.29 3.80 7.82
C THR A 132 -3.31 2.77 6.70
N ASP A 133 -3.47 3.19 5.44
CA ASP A 133 -3.50 2.30 4.28
C ASP A 133 -2.20 1.49 4.17
N MET A 134 -1.06 2.17 4.28
CA MET A 134 0.23 1.49 4.22
C MET A 134 0.43 0.50 5.38
N ARG A 135 0.00 0.87 6.59
CA ARG A 135 0.16 -0.01 7.76
C ARG A 135 -0.72 -1.24 7.69
N SER A 136 -1.98 -1.09 7.27
CA SER A 136 -2.88 -2.24 7.13
C SER A 136 -2.39 -3.17 6.03
N THR A 137 -2.02 -2.64 4.86
CA THR A 137 -1.43 -3.43 3.75
C THR A 137 -0.23 -4.27 4.21
N PHE A 138 0.70 -3.66 4.97
CA PHE A 138 1.90 -4.37 5.44
C PHE A 138 1.58 -5.38 6.54
N ALA A 139 0.65 -5.06 7.44
CA ALA A 139 0.24 -5.97 8.52
C ALA A 139 -0.51 -7.20 7.99
N ASP A 140 -1.34 -7.01 6.97
CA ASP A 140 -2.15 -8.06 6.36
C ASP A 140 -1.37 -8.89 5.34
N GLY A 141 -0.22 -8.38 4.86
CA GLY A 141 0.58 -9.00 3.81
C GLY A 141 -0.17 -9.11 2.49
N LEU A 142 -1.10 -8.19 2.24
CA LEU A 142 -1.97 -8.16 1.07
C LEU A 142 -1.85 -6.81 0.37
N ASP A 143 -1.53 -6.82 -0.92
CA ASP A 143 -1.42 -5.59 -1.71
C ASP A 143 -2.75 -4.82 -1.74
N ASP A 144 -2.68 -3.49 -1.88
CA ASP A 144 -3.85 -2.62 -1.95
C ASP A 144 -3.80 -1.67 -3.15
N TYR A 145 -4.97 -1.30 -3.68
CA TYR A 145 -5.11 -0.36 -4.78
C TYR A 145 -6.01 0.79 -4.39
N ILE A 146 -5.52 2.02 -4.61
CA ILE A 146 -6.22 3.24 -4.19
C ILE A 146 -6.51 4.12 -5.40
N ALA A 147 -7.77 4.53 -5.56
CA ALA A 147 -8.18 5.54 -6.52
C ALA A 147 -8.43 6.87 -5.81
N THR A 148 -7.83 7.94 -6.32
CA THR A 148 -7.90 9.28 -5.74
C THR A 148 -8.91 10.18 -6.45
N PRO A 149 -9.36 11.29 -5.85
CA PRO A 149 -10.22 12.28 -6.51
C PRO A 149 -9.65 12.85 -7.81
N GLY A 150 -8.35 13.05 -7.90
CA GLY A 150 -7.68 13.48 -9.14
C GLY A 150 -7.52 12.38 -10.19
N GLY A 151 -8.05 11.18 -9.93
CA GLY A 151 -8.01 10.04 -10.88
C GLY A 151 -6.67 9.34 -10.96
N ARG A 152 -5.81 9.47 -9.95
CA ARG A 152 -4.58 8.67 -9.81
C ARG A 152 -4.92 7.26 -9.35
N LEU A 153 -4.06 6.30 -9.72
CA LEU A 153 -4.11 4.94 -9.20
C LEU A 153 -2.79 4.60 -8.52
N TRP A 154 -2.86 4.37 -7.23
CA TRP A 154 -1.77 3.88 -6.42
C TRP A 154 -1.87 2.37 -6.21
N HIS A 155 -0.70 1.72 -6.16
CA HIS A 155 -0.53 0.35 -5.72
C HIS A 155 0.36 0.34 -4.49
N ILE A 156 -0.15 -0.14 -3.36
CA ILE A 156 0.65 -0.39 -2.16
C ILE A 156 1.06 -1.84 -2.19
N SER A 157 2.35 -2.09 -2.30
CA SER A 157 2.90 -3.44 -2.27
C SER A 157 3.31 -3.84 -0.86
N SER A 158 2.77 -4.94 -0.39
CA SER A 158 3.15 -5.57 0.88
C SER A 158 4.56 -6.17 0.82
N GLU A 159 4.99 -6.68 -0.37
CA GLU A 159 6.32 -7.23 -0.59
C GLU A 159 7.42 -6.15 -0.54
N TYR A 160 7.19 -5.02 -1.22
CA TYR A 160 8.15 -3.92 -1.30
C TYR A 160 8.00 -2.91 -0.16
N GLU A 161 6.99 -3.04 0.69
CA GLU A 161 6.61 -2.08 1.74
C GLU A 161 6.62 -0.63 1.25
N ALA A 162 5.97 -0.41 0.11
CA ALA A 162 5.92 0.89 -0.55
C ALA A 162 4.61 1.09 -1.31
N ALA A 163 4.21 2.35 -1.41
CA ALA A 163 3.19 2.79 -2.35
C ALA A 163 3.87 3.26 -3.65
N MET A 164 3.34 2.84 -4.79
CA MET A 164 3.80 3.17 -6.14
C MET A 164 2.67 3.76 -6.95
N LEU A 165 2.87 4.94 -7.51
CA LEU A 165 1.93 5.51 -8.49
C LEU A 165 2.03 4.70 -9.77
N ILE A 166 1.00 3.93 -10.09
CA ILE A 166 0.99 3.11 -11.31
C ILE A 166 0.23 3.75 -12.46
N CYS A 167 -0.64 4.74 -12.16
CA CYS A 167 -1.30 5.54 -13.19
C CYS A 167 -1.46 6.98 -12.72
N ALA A 168 -1.11 7.93 -13.59
CA ALA A 168 -1.04 9.35 -13.31
C ALA A 168 -2.43 9.99 -13.12
N GLU A 169 -2.43 11.27 -12.73
CA GLU A 169 -3.63 12.11 -12.69
C GLU A 169 -4.45 11.97 -13.98
N GLY A 170 -5.78 11.89 -13.82
CA GLY A 170 -6.71 11.73 -14.94
C GLY A 170 -6.70 10.37 -15.62
N CYS A 171 -5.97 9.39 -15.09
CA CYS A 171 -5.99 8.00 -15.58
C CYS A 171 -7.36 7.34 -15.35
N LEU A 172 -7.93 7.56 -14.17
CA LEU A 172 -9.30 7.21 -13.83
C LEU A 172 -10.17 8.47 -13.89
N ALA A 173 -11.48 8.33 -13.70
CA ALA A 173 -12.36 9.48 -13.57
C ALA A 173 -11.91 10.39 -12.41
N SER A 174 -11.90 11.69 -12.66
CA SER A 174 -11.62 12.69 -11.64
C SER A 174 -12.91 13.30 -11.11
N ASP A 175 -12.89 13.75 -9.85
CA ASP A 175 -13.94 14.57 -9.29
C ASP A 175 -14.03 15.91 -10.03
N ALA A 176 -15.24 16.40 -10.27
CA ALA A 176 -15.46 17.68 -10.96
C ALA A 176 -14.94 18.88 -10.15
N ASP A 177 -14.87 18.73 -8.82
CA ASP A 177 -14.38 19.76 -7.90
C ASP A 177 -12.87 19.66 -7.63
N TYR A 178 -12.19 18.64 -8.21
CA TYR A 178 -10.76 18.43 -8.01
C TYR A 178 -9.94 19.59 -8.55
N VAL A 179 -9.01 20.07 -7.72
CA VAL A 179 -8.03 21.11 -8.07
C VAL A 179 -6.63 20.50 -7.97
N ALA A 180 -5.91 20.48 -9.09
CA ALA A 180 -4.55 19.95 -9.13
C ALA A 180 -3.61 20.73 -8.22
N CYS A 181 -2.79 19.99 -7.47
CA CYS A 181 -1.84 20.53 -6.52
C CYS A 181 -0.42 20.06 -6.85
N PRO A 182 0.59 20.94 -6.99
CA PRO A 182 1.97 20.52 -7.27
C PRO A 182 2.55 19.55 -6.24
N ARG A 183 2.03 19.56 -5.02
CA ARG A 183 2.40 18.59 -3.98
C ARG A 183 2.08 17.15 -4.36
N ASP A 184 1.02 16.93 -5.14
CA ASP A 184 0.52 15.60 -5.48
C ASP A 184 1.38 14.93 -6.54
N ASP A 185 2.12 15.71 -7.30
CA ASP A 185 3.07 15.24 -8.32
C ASP A 185 4.52 15.17 -7.80
N ALA A 186 4.76 15.43 -6.52
CA ALA A 186 6.11 15.52 -5.95
C ALA A 186 6.86 14.18 -5.94
N ALA A 187 6.17 13.06 -5.95
CA ALA A 187 6.78 11.73 -5.98
C ALA A 187 5.89 10.69 -6.64
N ILE A 188 6.53 9.71 -7.27
CA ILE A 188 5.85 8.54 -7.87
C ILE A 188 5.91 7.31 -6.96
N SER A 189 6.55 7.41 -5.81
CA SER A 189 6.56 6.36 -4.78
C SER A 189 6.77 6.94 -3.40
N TYR A 190 6.25 6.24 -2.40
CA TYR A 190 6.41 6.57 -1.00
C TYR A 190 6.73 5.32 -0.18
N ARG A 191 7.70 5.43 0.72
CA ARG A 191 7.85 4.56 1.88
C ARG A 191 6.97 5.09 3.04
N LEU A 192 6.71 4.25 4.04
CA LEU A 192 5.93 4.67 5.22
C LEU A 192 6.53 5.89 5.93
N SER A 193 7.87 6.05 5.92
CA SER A 193 8.57 7.23 6.45
C SER A 193 8.19 8.50 5.70
N ASP A 194 8.03 8.42 4.39
CA ASP A 194 7.74 9.56 3.51
C ASP A 194 6.30 10.03 3.69
N ILE A 195 5.35 9.10 3.75
CA ILE A 195 3.94 9.41 4.06
C ILE A 195 3.81 10.03 5.46
N ARG A 196 4.51 9.50 6.46
CA ARG A 196 4.55 10.13 7.80
C ARG A 196 5.17 11.54 7.79
N ALA A 197 6.14 11.79 6.92
CA ALA A 197 6.72 13.13 6.76
C ALA A 197 5.72 14.06 6.04
N ARG A 198 5.05 13.57 5.00
CA ARG A 198 3.99 14.28 4.27
C ARG A 198 2.82 14.66 5.19
N ASP A 199 2.34 13.75 6.01
CA ASP A 199 1.25 13.95 6.98
C ASP A 199 1.60 14.99 8.06
N ARG A 200 2.86 15.04 8.52
CA ARG A 200 3.33 16.05 9.48
C ARG A 200 3.49 17.45 8.89
N SER A 201 3.71 17.55 7.61
CA SER A 201 3.81 18.83 6.91
C SER A 201 2.41 19.42 6.70
N ARG A 202 1.83 19.98 7.76
CA ARG A 202 0.44 20.50 7.83
C ARG A 202 0.09 21.62 6.82
N GLU A 203 1.02 22.04 6.00
CA GLU A 203 0.75 22.98 4.92
C GLU A 203 0.33 22.21 3.67
N ILE A 204 -0.97 21.96 3.54
CA ILE A 204 -1.56 21.69 2.24
C ILE A 204 -1.67 23.06 1.56
N VAL A 205 -0.57 23.51 1.00
CA VAL A 205 -0.55 24.73 0.18
C VAL A 205 -0.66 24.28 -1.27
N CYS A 206 -1.85 24.33 -1.79
CA CYS A 206 -2.14 24.18 -3.22
C CYS A 206 -2.30 25.56 -3.91
#